data_112a496610239d550e55a6f4eeddfd57
#
_entry.id   112a496610239d550e55a6f4eeddfd57
#
_cell.length_a   1.000
_cell.length_b   1.000
_cell.length_c   1.000
_cell.angle_alpha   90.00
_cell.angle_beta   90.00
_cell.angle_gamma   90.00
#
_symmetry.space_group_name_H-M   'P 1'
#
loop_
_entity.id
_entity.type
_entity.pdbx_description
1 polymer ?
#
loop_
_entity_poly.entity_id
_entity_poly.type
_entity_poly.pdbx_seq_one_letter_code
_entity_poly.pdbx_strand_id
1 'polypeptide(L)'
;PITKENVACTALLSRLLCRSTADYPTPKALKDRLNLLYGAELMATVTRCADSLLMKLSCISLCDKYALTDESISAQAVELLKSAVFNPNVQNGEFSIADFTVEKRLVIEEIRGLINDKRSYTVTKALEKMCSGEPFGIMRDEQTVESLSPKSLYDFWQNLLKTSPAY
;
A
#
# COMPACT_ATOMS: atom_id res chain seq x y z
N PRO A 1 -0.49 -5.53 15.81
CA PRO A 1 0.74 -6.28 16.12
C PRO A 1 1.46 -6.71 14.85
N ILE A 2 2.78 -6.84 14.91
CA ILE A 2 3.58 -7.35 13.80
C ILE A 2 3.52 -8.88 13.82
N THR A 3 2.96 -9.47 12.77
CA THR A 3 2.96 -10.90 12.48
C THR A 3 3.41 -11.11 11.03
N LYS A 4 3.83 -12.31 10.65
CA LYS A 4 4.20 -12.61 9.25
C LYS A 4 3.07 -12.27 8.29
N GLU A 5 1.86 -12.66 8.63
CA GLU A 5 0.67 -12.41 7.84
C GLU A 5 0.38 -10.90 7.72
N ASN A 6 0.40 -10.14 8.83
CA ASN A 6 0.15 -8.71 8.81
C ASN A 6 1.22 -7.95 8.01
N VAL A 7 2.49 -8.38 8.07
CA VAL A 7 3.57 -7.79 7.27
C VAL A 7 3.32 -8.01 5.78
N ALA A 8 2.92 -9.22 5.39
CA ALA A 8 2.60 -9.53 3.99
C ALA A 8 1.32 -8.81 3.51
N CYS A 9 0.25 -8.86 4.31
CA CYS A 9 -1.02 -8.18 4.00
C CYS A 9 -0.82 -6.67 3.87
N THR A 10 -0.13 -6.02 4.81
CA THR A 10 0.08 -4.57 4.77
C THR A 10 0.90 -4.16 3.56
N ALA A 11 1.93 -4.94 3.20
CA ALA A 11 2.76 -4.67 2.04
C ALA A 11 1.96 -4.74 0.72
N LEU A 12 1.10 -5.74 0.58
CA LEU A 12 0.28 -5.90 -0.62
C LEU A 12 -0.88 -4.89 -0.66
N LEU A 13 -1.55 -4.67 0.48
CA LEU A 13 -2.65 -3.72 0.61
C LEU A 13 -2.21 -2.30 0.26
N SER A 14 -1.06 -1.85 0.79
CA SER A 14 -0.53 -0.51 0.52
C SER A 14 -0.37 -0.22 -0.97
N ARG A 15 0.02 -1.22 -1.75
CA ARG A 15 0.17 -1.11 -3.22
C ARG A 15 -1.18 -1.08 -3.92
N LEU A 16 -2.10 -1.96 -3.52
CA LEU A 16 -3.43 -2.04 -4.14
C LEU A 16 -4.25 -0.76 -3.93
N LEU A 17 -4.19 -0.16 -2.74
CA LEU A 17 -4.90 1.10 -2.45
C LEU A 17 -4.40 2.28 -3.32
N CYS A 18 -3.16 2.24 -3.79
CA CYS A 18 -2.59 3.24 -4.69
C CYS A 18 -2.69 2.88 -6.17
N ARG A 19 -3.25 1.71 -6.51
CA ARG A 19 -3.29 1.21 -7.89
C ARG A 19 -4.59 1.55 -8.62
N SER A 20 -5.71 1.37 -7.96
CA SER A 20 -7.05 1.63 -8.50
C SER A 20 -8.04 1.89 -7.37
N THR A 21 -9.11 2.62 -7.68
CA THR A 21 -10.22 2.88 -6.75
C THR A 21 -11.54 2.50 -7.44
N ALA A 22 -12.65 2.50 -6.71
CA ALA A 22 -13.96 2.26 -7.33
C ALA A 22 -14.30 3.32 -8.39
N ASP A 23 -13.90 4.59 -8.14
CA ASP A 23 -14.13 5.69 -9.08
C ASP A 23 -13.18 5.62 -10.30
N TYR A 24 -11.99 5.06 -10.10
CA TYR A 24 -10.95 4.89 -11.12
C TYR A 24 -10.51 3.41 -11.15
N PRO A 25 -11.30 2.52 -11.77
CA PRO A 25 -11.15 1.07 -11.63
C PRO A 25 -9.96 0.47 -12.39
N THR A 26 -9.23 1.29 -13.12
CA THR A 26 -8.00 0.86 -13.80
C THR A 26 -6.80 1.73 -13.40
N PRO A 27 -5.58 1.18 -13.37
CA PRO A 27 -4.37 1.94 -13.09
C PRO A 27 -4.17 3.14 -14.03
N LYS A 28 -4.60 2.96 -15.30
CA LYS A 28 -4.58 4.04 -16.29
C LYS A 28 -5.54 5.18 -15.90
N ALA A 29 -6.78 4.85 -15.56
CA ALA A 29 -7.78 5.86 -15.19
C ALA A 29 -7.34 6.67 -13.96
N LEU A 30 -6.78 6.00 -12.95
CA LEU A 30 -6.22 6.67 -11.78
C LEU A 30 -5.02 7.55 -12.16
N LYS A 31 -4.11 7.07 -13.00
CA LYS A 31 -2.96 7.86 -13.46
C LYS A 31 -3.37 9.06 -14.30
N ASP A 32 -4.36 8.90 -15.19
CA ASP A 32 -4.93 10.00 -15.97
C ASP A 32 -5.55 11.07 -15.05
N ARG A 33 -6.25 10.64 -13.99
CA ARG A 33 -6.80 11.55 -12.98
C ARG A 33 -5.69 12.30 -12.22
N LEU A 34 -4.63 11.62 -11.81
CA LEU A 34 -3.48 12.25 -11.14
C LEU A 34 -2.76 13.24 -12.06
N ASN A 35 -2.66 12.94 -13.35
CA ASN A 35 -2.08 13.84 -14.34
C ASN A 35 -2.96 15.13 -14.50
N LEU A 36 -4.29 14.99 -14.50
CA LEU A 36 -5.21 16.12 -14.52
C LEU A 36 -5.11 17.00 -13.25
N LEU A 37 -4.62 16.43 -12.15
CA LEU A 37 -4.29 17.15 -10.91
C LEU A 37 -2.83 17.66 -10.94
N TYR A 38 -2.40 18.16 -12.09
CA TYR A 38 -1.04 18.73 -12.30
C TYR A 38 0.09 17.75 -11.97
N GLY A 39 -0.11 16.47 -12.25
CA GLY A 39 0.86 15.44 -11.98
C GLY A 39 0.94 15.06 -10.50
N ALA A 40 -0.17 15.14 -9.78
CA ALA A 40 -0.23 14.67 -8.38
C ALA A 40 0.24 13.22 -8.26
N GLU A 41 0.79 12.88 -7.10
CA GLU A 41 1.30 11.54 -6.81
C GLU A 41 0.56 10.95 -5.60
N LEU A 42 0.02 9.75 -5.77
CA LEU A 42 -0.56 8.94 -4.70
C LEU A 42 0.43 7.83 -4.35
N MET A 43 0.85 7.79 -3.10
CA MET A 43 1.84 6.82 -2.63
C MET A 43 1.47 6.25 -1.26
N ALA A 44 1.92 5.04 -1.00
CA ALA A 44 1.82 4.42 0.31
C ALA A 44 3.20 3.97 0.79
N THR A 45 3.45 4.17 2.06
CA THR A 45 4.66 3.68 2.74
C THR A 45 4.26 2.87 3.96
N VAL A 46 5.02 1.82 4.23
CA VAL A 46 4.84 0.98 5.41
C VAL A 46 6.11 1.05 6.24
N THR A 47 5.97 1.49 7.48
CA THR A 47 7.09 1.58 8.44
C THR A 47 6.76 0.78 9.69
N ARG A 48 7.80 0.35 10.38
CA ARG A 48 7.68 -0.28 11.69
C ARG A 48 7.85 0.76 12.76
N CYS A 49 6.92 0.79 13.70
CA CYS A 49 6.96 1.66 14.87
C CYS A 49 6.73 0.82 16.11
N ALA A 50 7.79 0.56 16.86
CA ALA A 50 7.79 -0.41 17.97
C ALA A 50 7.18 -1.76 17.52
N ASP A 51 6.14 -2.25 18.18
CA ASP A 51 5.48 -3.52 17.88
C ASP A 51 4.30 -3.38 16.89
N SER A 52 4.26 -2.28 16.15
CA SER A 52 3.17 -1.98 15.21
C SER A 52 3.68 -1.67 13.81
N LEU A 53 2.82 -1.96 12.82
CA LEU A 53 3.00 -1.50 11.46
C LEU A 53 2.21 -0.21 11.26
N LEU A 54 2.87 0.81 10.75
CA LEU A 54 2.26 2.07 10.35
C LEU A 54 2.20 2.10 8.83
N MET A 55 0.99 2.11 8.29
CA MET A 55 0.75 2.35 6.86
C MET A 55 0.36 3.82 6.67
N LYS A 56 1.16 4.56 5.92
CA LYS A 56 0.92 5.95 5.58
C LYS A 56 0.57 6.04 4.10
N LEU A 57 -0.62 6.56 3.79
CA LEU A 57 -1.00 6.98 2.45
C LEU A 57 -0.81 8.49 2.34
N SER A 58 -0.26 8.93 1.22
CA SER A 58 0.01 10.35 0.96
C SER A 58 -0.36 10.68 -0.46
N CYS A 59 -1.01 11.83 -0.64
CA CYS A 59 -1.20 12.44 -1.94
C CYS A 59 -0.39 13.73 -1.99
N ILE A 60 0.56 13.82 -2.90
CA ILE A 60 1.39 15.02 -3.12
C ILE A 60 0.80 15.73 -4.33
N SER A 61 0.44 16.99 -4.16
CA SER A 61 -0.17 17.79 -5.22
C SER A 61 0.39 19.21 -5.26
N LEU A 62 0.16 19.89 -6.36
CA LEU A 62 0.46 21.31 -6.48
C LEU A 62 -0.40 22.12 -5.49
N CYS A 63 0.14 23.20 -4.96
CA CYS A 63 -0.62 24.13 -4.11
C CYS A 63 -1.64 24.92 -4.96
N ASP A 64 -2.85 25.12 -4.44
CA ASP A 64 -3.98 25.79 -5.13
C ASP A 64 -3.60 27.14 -5.74
N LYS A 65 -2.71 27.90 -5.10
CA LYS A 65 -2.23 29.21 -5.62
C LYS A 65 -1.54 29.15 -6.98
N TYR A 66 -1.15 27.97 -7.43
CA TYR A 66 -0.50 27.74 -8.74
C TYR A 66 -1.45 27.08 -9.74
N ALA A 67 -2.72 26.87 -9.38
CA ALA A 67 -3.72 26.39 -10.31
C ALA A 67 -3.91 27.38 -11.47
N LEU A 68 -4.15 26.87 -12.66
CA LEU A 68 -4.42 27.69 -13.83
C LEU A 68 -5.85 28.24 -13.87
N THR A 69 -6.73 27.62 -13.08
CA THR A 69 -8.16 27.96 -12.96
C THR A 69 -8.50 28.09 -11.47
N ASP A 70 -9.68 28.61 -11.15
CA ASP A 70 -10.20 28.73 -9.78
C ASP A 70 -10.62 27.38 -9.17
N GLU A 71 -9.82 26.34 -9.42
CA GLU A 71 -10.07 24.99 -8.87
C GLU A 71 -9.26 24.75 -7.59
N SER A 72 -9.84 24.03 -6.64
CA SER A 72 -9.10 23.55 -5.46
C SER A 72 -8.47 22.21 -5.75
N ILE A 73 -7.18 22.22 -6.06
CA ILE A 73 -6.37 21.01 -6.27
C ILE A 73 -6.26 20.25 -4.95
N SER A 74 -6.05 20.95 -3.85
CA SER A 74 -5.93 20.36 -2.52
C SER A 74 -7.18 19.59 -2.11
N ALA A 75 -8.38 20.14 -2.35
CA ALA A 75 -9.63 19.45 -2.05
C ALA A 75 -9.78 18.17 -2.89
N GLN A 76 -9.48 18.25 -4.19
CA GLN A 76 -9.54 17.10 -5.09
C GLN A 76 -8.51 16.02 -4.72
N ALA A 77 -7.31 16.39 -4.28
CA ALA A 77 -6.29 15.47 -3.79
C ALA A 77 -6.74 14.75 -2.51
N VAL A 78 -7.40 15.46 -1.59
CA VAL A 78 -7.97 14.86 -0.36
C VAL A 78 -9.10 13.89 -0.69
N GLU A 79 -10.00 14.24 -1.62
CA GLU A 79 -11.07 13.31 -2.05
C GLU A 79 -10.49 12.05 -2.72
N LEU A 80 -9.46 12.20 -3.53
CA LEU A 80 -8.77 11.05 -4.13
C LEU A 80 -8.11 10.15 -3.07
N LEU A 81 -7.47 10.75 -2.06
CA LEU A 81 -6.90 10.01 -0.94
C LEU A 81 -7.97 9.27 -0.13
N LYS A 82 -9.10 9.92 0.15
CA LYS A 82 -10.24 9.26 0.79
C LYS A 82 -10.79 8.11 -0.05
N SER A 83 -10.95 8.31 -1.36
CA SER A 83 -11.40 7.25 -2.27
C SER A 83 -10.43 6.06 -2.24
N ALA A 84 -9.12 6.28 -2.26
CA ALA A 84 -8.14 5.20 -2.15
C ALA A 84 -8.26 4.40 -0.84
N VAL A 85 -8.51 5.07 0.28
CA VAL A 85 -8.58 4.42 1.60
C VAL A 85 -9.92 3.72 1.83
N PHE A 86 -11.04 4.39 1.54
CA PHE A 86 -12.38 3.96 1.94
C PHE A 86 -13.21 3.37 0.81
N ASN A 87 -12.81 3.61 -0.45
CA ASN A 87 -13.52 3.14 -1.64
C ASN A 87 -12.54 2.54 -2.67
N PRO A 88 -11.71 1.54 -2.26
CA PRO A 88 -10.81 0.86 -3.19
C PRO A 88 -11.58 0.04 -4.23
N ASN A 89 -10.89 -0.44 -5.27
CA ASN A 89 -11.48 -1.25 -6.33
C ASN A 89 -11.81 -2.67 -5.82
N VAL A 90 -12.98 -2.80 -5.21
CA VAL A 90 -13.50 -4.04 -4.63
C VAL A 90 -14.76 -4.45 -5.36
N GLN A 91 -14.87 -5.72 -5.71
CA GLN A 91 -16.04 -6.32 -6.35
C GLN A 91 -16.44 -7.60 -5.60
N ASN A 92 -17.71 -7.74 -5.27
CA ASN A 92 -18.25 -8.91 -4.57
C ASN A 92 -17.54 -9.28 -3.25
N GLY A 93 -17.00 -8.28 -2.54
CA GLY A 93 -16.27 -8.50 -1.28
C GLY A 93 -14.84 -9.01 -1.46
N GLU A 94 -14.24 -8.77 -2.61
CA GLU A 94 -12.85 -9.11 -2.94
C GLU A 94 -12.18 -7.98 -3.70
N PHE A 95 -10.87 -7.81 -3.55
CA PHE A 95 -10.09 -6.92 -4.40
C PHE A 95 -10.06 -7.43 -5.84
N SER A 96 -9.92 -6.51 -6.80
CA SER A 96 -9.74 -6.85 -8.22
C SER A 96 -8.67 -7.94 -8.40
N ILE A 97 -9.07 -9.10 -8.94
CA ILE A 97 -8.16 -10.24 -9.16
C ILE A 97 -7.00 -9.84 -10.08
N ALA A 98 -7.27 -9.03 -11.09
CA ALA A 98 -6.24 -8.57 -12.03
C ALA A 98 -5.17 -7.73 -11.32
N ASP A 99 -5.59 -6.73 -10.53
CA ASP A 99 -4.67 -5.87 -9.78
C ASP A 99 -3.94 -6.66 -8.70
N PHE A 100 -4.65 -7.50 -7.96
CA PHE A 100 -4.09 -8.36 -6.93
C PHE A 100 -2.98 -9.27 -7.49
N THR A 101 -3.22 -9.93 -8.61
CA THR A 101 -2.26 -10.85 -9.22
C THR A 101 -0.97 -10.13 -9.63
N VAL A 102 -1.09 -8.94 -10.21
CA VAL A 102 0.06 -8.15 -10.62
C VAL A 102 0.87 -7.68 -9.42
N GLU A 103 0.21 -7.08 -8.42
CA GLU A 103 0.91 -6.56 -7.24
C GLU A 103 1.52 -7.69 -6.39
N LYS A 104 0.83 -8.82 -6.25
CA LYS A 104 1.36 -10.00 -5.58
C LYS A 104 2.66 -10.49 -6.24
N ARG A 105 2.67 -10.59 -7.57
CA ARG A 105 3.88 -10.95 -8.32
C ARG A 105 5.00 -9.94 -8.07
N LEU A 106 4.73 -8.65 -8.14
CA LEU A 106 5.74 -7.60 -7.91
C LEU A 106 6.31 -7.66 -6.49
N VAL A 107 5.49 -7.92 -5.47
CA VAL A 107 5.98 -8.10 -4.09
C VAL A 107 6.89 -9.31 -3.97
N ILE A 108 6.55 -10.43 -4.63
CA ILE A 108 7.40 -11.64 -4.66
C ILE A 108 8.72 -11.36 -5.39
N GLU A 109 8.67 -10.68 -6.54
CA GLU A 109 9.87 -10.27 -7.30
C GLU A 109 10.79 -9.36 -6.47
N GLU A 110 10.24 -8.43 -5.68
CA GLU A 110 11.02 -7.61 -4.75
C GLU A 110 11.70 -8.44 -3.66
N ILE A 111 10.99 -9.41 -3.07
CA ILE A 111 11.57 -10.31 -2.06
C ILE A 111 12.73 -11.10 -2.66
N ARG A 112 12.54 -11.69 -3.83
CA ARG A 112 13.57 -12.44 -4.56
C ARG A 112 14.73 -11.55 -4.99
N GLY A 113 14.43 -10.33 -5.44
CA GLY A 113 15.41 -9.36 -5.91
C GLY A 113 16.25 -8.74 -4.81
N LEU A 114 15.86 -8.83 -3.54
CA LEU A 114 16.56 -8.22 -2.42
C LEU A 114 18.03 -8.66 -2.33
N ILE A 115 18.35 -9.90 -2.71
CA ILE A 115 19.73 -10.43 -2.71
C ILE A 115 20.66 -9.65 -3.67
N ASN A 116 20.11 -9.00 -4.69
CA ASN A 116 20.89 -8.24 -5.66
C ASN A 116 21.32 -6.87 -5.11
N ASP A 117 20.58 -6.32 -4.15
CA ASP A 117 20.98 -5.13 -3.38
C ASP A 117 21.68 -5.59 -2.09
N LYS A 118 23.00 -5.73 -2.18
CA LYS A 118 23.83 -6.25 -1.07
C LYS A 118 23.68 -5.41 0.21
N ARG A 119 23.51 -4.10 0.09
CA ARG A 119 23.33 -3.21 1.26
C ARG A 119 22.00 -3.48 1.95
N SER A 120 20.90 -3.42 1.23
CA SER A 120 19.57 -3.67 1.76
C SER A 120 19.42 -5.10 2.27
N TYR A 121 19.99 -6.08 1.56
CA TYR A 121 20.03 -7.47 2.00
C TYR A 121 20.77 -7.63 3.33
N THR A 122 21.97 -7.04 3.45
CA THR A 122 22.75 -7.13 4.69
C THR A 122 22.02 -6.49 5.87
N VAL A 123 21.42 -5.31 5.69
CA VAL A 123 20.64 -4.63 6.73
C VAL A 123 19.43 -5.48 7.14
N THR A 124 18.71 -6.03 6.17
CA THR A 124 17.55 -6.90 6.44
C THR A 124 17.96 -8.14 7.23
N LYS A 125 19.04 -8.81 6.83
CA LYS A 125 19.54 -10.01 7.53
C LYS A 125 20.12 -9.70 8.91
N ALA A 126 20.75 -8.56 9.08
CA ALA A 126 21.21 -8.09 10.38
C ALA A 126 20.03 -7.86 11.34
N LEU A 127 19.00 -7.14 10.89
CA LEU A 127 17.79 -6.89 11.68
C LEU A 127 17.06 -8.20 12.04
N GLU A 128 16.91 -9.12 11.09
CA GLU A 128 16.30 -10.44 11.30
C GLU A 128 17.04 -11.22 12.41
N LYS A 129 18.37 -11.15 12.42
CA LYS A 129 19.18 -11.82 13.43
C LYS A 129 19.22 -11.10 14.78
N MET A 130 19.41 -9.79 14.76
CA MET A 130 19.49 -8.97 15.98
C MET A 130 18.17 -8.96 16.75
N CYS A 131 17.04 -8.96 16.04
CA CYS A 131 15.70 -8.96 16.60
C CYS A 131 15.03 -10.35 16.52
N SER A 132 15.84 -11.42 16.55
CA SER A 132 15.30 -12.78 16.49
C SER A 132 14.41 -13.06 17.70
N GLY A 133 13.19 -13.52 17.45
CA GLY A 133 12.18 -13.73 18.49
C GLY A 133 11.32 -12.51 18.82
N GLU A 134 11.68 -11.33 18.31
CA GLU A 134 10.91 -10.11 18.51
C GLU A 134 10.06 -9.78 17.27
N PRO A 135 8.90 -9.13 17.45
CA PRO A 135 8.04 -8.73 16.33
C PRO A 135 8.77 -7.89 15.28
N PHE A 136 9.70 -7.04 15.70
CA PHE A 136 10.49 -6.19 14.81
C PHE A 136 11.37 -6.99 13.83
N GLY A 137 11.82 -8.18 14.21
CA GLY A 137 12.63 -9.08 13.38
C GLY A 137 11.86 -9.83 12.30
N ILE A 138 10.52 -9.80 12.32
CA ILE A 138 9.69 -10.52 11.34
C ILE A 138 9.78 -9.84 9.98
N MET A 139 10.43 -10.47 9.01
CA MET A 139 10.54 -9.96 7.64
C MET A 139 9.45 -10.55 6.73
N ARG A 140 9.24 -9.89 5.57
CA ARG A 140 8.39 -10.45 4.52
C ARG A 140 9.02 -11.72 3.96
N ASP A 141 8.24 -12.75 3.80
CA ASP A 141 8.65 -13.98 3.14
C ASP A 141 7.70 -14.31 1.98
N GLU A 142 8.25 -14.98 0.98
CA GLU A 142 7.54 -15.33 -0.25
C GLU A 142 6.35 -16.25 0.03
N GLN A 143 6.54 -17.27 0.89
CA GLN A 143 5.52 -18.27 1.17
C GLN A 143 4.25 -17.64 1.78
N THR A 144 4.42 -16.70 2.71
CA THR A 144 3.29 -15.98 3.30
C THR A 144 2.57 -15.13 2.27
N VAL A 145 3.31 -14.42 1.39
CA VAL A 145 2.71 -13.63 0.31
C VAL A 145 1.96 -14.54 -0.68
N GLU A 146 2.52 -15.70 -1.01
CA GLU A 146 1.87 -16.67 -1.91
C GLU A 146 0.55 -17.24 -1.36
N SER A 147 0.42 -17.37 -0.05
CA SER A 147 -0.80 -17.85 0.60
C SER A 147 -1.97 -16.84 0.59
N LEU A 148 -1.70 -15.55 0.34
CA LEU A 148 -2.74 -14.51 0.34
C LEU A 148 -3.69 -14.66 -0.84
N SER A 149 -4.96 -14.36 -0.59
CA SER A 149 -6.03 -14.28 -1.59
C SER A 149 -6.66 -12.89 -1.65
N PRO A 150 -7.36 -12.52 -2.75
CA PRO A 150 -8.09 -11.24 -2.83
C PRO A 150 -9.08 -11.05 -1.70
N LYS A 151 -9.74 -12.15 -1.29
CA LYS A 151 -10.71 -12.16 -0.19
C LYS A 151 -10.05 -11.97 1.17
N SER A 152 -8.96 -12.71 1.47
CA SER A 152 -8.26 -12.57 2.75
C SER A 152 -7.71 -11.15 2.94
N LEU A 153 -7.26 -10.52 1.85
CA LEU A 153 -6.79 -9.15 1.89
C LEU A 153 -7.92 -8.14 2.07
N TYR A 154 -9.10 -8.41 1.49
CA TYR A 154 -10.30 -7.60 1.75
C TYR A 154 -10.73 -7.67 3.21
N ASP A 155 -10.77 -8.87 3.78
CA ASP A 155 -11.13 -9.08 5.19
C ASP A 155 -10.10 -8.38 6.12
N PHE A 156 -8.82 -8.43 5.78
CA PHE A 156 -7.76 -7.71 6.47
C PHE A 156 -7.98 -6.18 6.41
N TRP A 157 -8.26 -5.61 5.23
CA TRP A 157 -8.57 -4.19 5.06
C TRP A 157 -9.78 -3.76 5.87
N GLN A 158 -10.88 -4.53 5.83
CA GLN A 158 -12.08 -4.26 6.63
C GLN A 158 -11.79 -4.26 8.13
N ASN A 159 -10.99 -5.22 8.60
CA ASN A 159 -10.59 -5.29 10.00
C ASN A 159 -9.72 -4.10 10.39
N LEU A 160 -8.79 -3.71 9.52
CA LEU A 160 -7.90 -2.57 9.74
C LEU A 160 -8.70 -1.26 9.90
N LEU A 161 -9.70 -1.02 9.06
CA LEU A 161 -10.59 0.14 9.18
C LEU A 161 -11.39 0.19 10.48
N LYS A 162 -11.72 -0.97 11.05
CA LYS A 162 -12.53 -1.07 12.29
C LYS A 162 -11.69 -0.97 13.56
N THR A 163 -10.45 -1.44 13.52
CA THR A 163 -9.65 -1.66 14.74
C THR A 163 -8.45 -0.74 14.87
N SER A 164 -7.99 -0.15 13.77
CA SER A 164 -6.78 0.68 13.79
C SER A 164 -7.12 2.16 13.93
N PRO A 165 -6.41 2.91 14.78
CA PRO A 165 -6.56 4.35 14.82
C PRO A 165 -6.06 4.97 13.50
N ALA A 166 -6.78 5.99 13.02
CA ALA A 166 -6.37 6.80 11.88
C ALA A 166 -6.04 8.23 12.36
N TYR A 167 -4.96 8.79 11.86
CA TYR A 167 -4.46 10.11 12.22
C TYR A 167 -4.29 11.00 11.01
#